data_a2cfe929e63aedf877a7063e0444eb7b
#
_entry.id   a2cfe929e63aedf877a7063e0444eb7b
#
_cell.length_a   1.000
_cell.length_b   1.000
_cell.length_c   1.000
_cell.angle_alpha   90.00
_cell.angle_beta   90.00
_cell.angle_gamma   90.00
#
_symmetry.space_group_name_H-M   'P 1'
#
loop_
_entity.id
_entity.type
_entity.pdbx_description
1 polymer ?
#
loop_
_entity_poly.entity_id
_entity_poly.type
_entity_poly.pdbx_seq_one_letter_code
_entity_poly.pdbx_strand_id
1 'polypeptide(L)'
;KMIPELIPLRHKRMMKNTFSFFRGTASVMGYDLLHERQSQIPVMICGDAHINNFGFFASPERQLLFGLNDFNETRVGNWEVDLKRLLVSVQLSGELNGYKEKNIKKILKGTVAAYRAGIKYSNSLKVMNRFYLSYNIDDLLDLVSNDDKQMKKLLKKIAKKAPKNNSNKVAKKFTSKGDDGEIVFTENPPRARRIPNKLYTDFIKAIPQYLHSVSQDVQVLLSNFRVSDIIRYSVGVGSFGTRCYLVLLTAKDNSHLVLQIKEALPSRFDLTTMTRMDAQKQAPEEGKRIITGQRILQTFSDPFLGSMNVGDRSFYVRQFRDMKDSVKVNKLNKNSFNAYTHMCAFILAVAHFQSPTAAMIYGYIAESKKFDKHFTDWATAYSKQVHKDYATFKNYLKSGVDKN
;
A
#
# COMPACT_ATOMS: atom_id res chain seq x y z
N LYS A 1 -10.33 17.75 -1.15
CA LYS A 1 -11.39 17.45 -0.15
C LYS A 1 -11.88 16.02 -0.33
N MET A 2 -12.10 15.29 0.77
CA MET A 2 -12.73 13.95 0.75
C MET A 2 -14.16 14.02 0.21
N ILE A 3 -14.65 12.91 -0.32
CA ILE A 3 -16.06 12.77 -0.74
C ILE A 3 -16.94 12.71 0.53
N PRO A 4 -17.82 13.71 0.79
CA PRO A 4 -18.52 13.83 2.07
C PRO A 4 -19.33 12.58 2.46
N GLU A 5 -20.07 11.99 1.52
CA GLU A 5 -20.89 10.79 1.74
C GLU A 5 -20.11 9.53 2.15
N LEU A 6 -18.78 9.53 1.97
CA LEU A 6 -17.89 8.42 2.33
C LEU A 6 -17.23 8.61 3.71
N ILE A 7 -17.31 9.81 4.28
CA ILE A 7 -16.70 10.12 5.59
C ILE A 7 -17.30 9.24 6.71
N PRO A 8 -18.62 9.10 6.85
CA PRO A 8 -19.21 8.25 7.89
C PRO A 8 -18.78 6.79 7.76
N LEU A 9 -18.64 6.28 6.54
CA LEU A 9 -18.18 4.92 6.30
C LEU A 9 -16.71 4.74 6.68
N ARG A 10 -15.88 5.75 6.44
CA ARG A 10 -14.48 5.78 6.90
C ARG A 10 -14.42 5.74 8.43
N HIS A 11 -15.17 6.62 9.11
CA HIS A 11 -15.24 6.66 10.57
C HIS A 11 -15.71 5.32 11.15
N LYS A 12 -16.77 4.73 10.61
CA LYS A 12 -17.26 3.40 11.02
C LYS A 12 -16.17 2.32 10.93
N ARG A 13 -15.31 2.37 9.90
CA ARG A 13 -14.20 1.43 9.76
C ARG A 13 -13.06 1.70 10.71
N MET A 14 -12.71 2.97 10.92
CA MET A 14 -11.68 3.35 11.89
C MET A 14 -12.10 3.01 13.32
N MET A 15 -13.39 3.11 13.63
CA MET A 15 -13.95 2.73 14.94
C MET A 15 -13.94 1.22 15.23
N LYS A 16 -13.61 0.37 14.28
CA LYS A 16 -13.66 -1.08 14.47
C LYS A 16 -12.69 -1.57 15.56
N ASN A 17 -11.47 -1.08 15.58
CA ASN A 17 -10.44 -1.35 16.58
C ASN A 17 -9.27 -0.38 16.41
N THR A 18 -8.34 -0.37 17.38
CA THR A 18 -7.16 0.50 17.42
C THR A 18 -6.26 0.34 16.18
N PHE A 19 -6.07 -0.88 15.69
CA PHE A 19 -5.29 -1.11 14.47
C PHE A 19 -5.95 -0.51 13.22
N SER A 20 -7.29 -0.61 13.12
CA SER A 20 -8.04 0.00 12.02
C SER A 20 -7.99 1.54 12.08
N PHE A 21 -8.02 2.11 13.28
CA PHE A 21 -7.80 3.53 13.53
C PHE A 21 -6.40 3.95 13.10
N PHE A 22 -5.36 3.25 13.58
CA PHE A 22 -3.97 3.51 13.24
C PHE A 22 -3.75 3.55 11.73
N ARG A 23 -4.28 2.59 10.98
CA ARG A 23 -4.22 2.59 9.51
C ARG A 23 -4.84 3.83 8.84
N GLY A 24 -5.83 4.44 9.48
CA GLY A 24 -6.49 5.65 8.97
C GLY A 24 -5.78 6.96 9.33
N THR A 25 -4.79 6.91 10.22
CA THR A 25 -4.17 8.07 10.88
C THR A 25 -2.66 8.18 10.61
N ALA A 26 -2.20 7.90 9.39
CA ALA A 26 -0.80 8.07 9.02
C ALA A 26 -0.31 9.51 9.24
N SER A 27 -1.15 10.51 8.98
CA SER A 27 -0.85 11.94 9.21
C SER A 27 -0.62 12.28 10.69
N VAL A 28 -1.34 11.66 11.61
CA VAL A 28 -1.14 11.88 13.06
C VAL A 28 0.26 11.44 13.46
N MET A 29 0.63 10.20 13.09
CA MET A 29 1.98 9.73 13.36
C MET A 29 3.05 10.58 12.65
N GLY A 30 2.78 11.03 11.42
CA GLY A 30 3.68 11.93 10.69
C GLY A 30 3.92 13.22 11.44
N TYR A 31 2.85 13.85 11.97
CA TYR A 31 2.95 15.04 12.79
C TYR A 31 3.78 14.82 14.07
N ASP A 32 3.52 13.73 14.79
CA ASP A 32 4.25 13.40 16.02
C ASP A 32 5.75 13.20 15.74
N LEU A 33 6.09 12.52 14.61
CA LEU A 33 7.47 12.27 14.23
C LEU A 33 8.25 13.51 13.81
N LEU A 34 7.59 14.61 13.40
CA LEU A 34 8.25 15.89 13.12
C LEU A 34 8.94 16.49 14.36
N HIS A 35 8.44 16.18 15.56
CA HIS A 35 8.96 16.69 16.83
C HIS A 35 9.98 15.74 17.48
N GLU A 36 10.31 14.63 16.82
CA GLU A 36 11.29 13.68 17.31
C GLU A 36 12.66 13.84 16.62
N ARG A 37 13.73 13.55 17.36
CA ARG A 37 15.06 13.41 16.74
C ARG A 37 15.07 12.18 15.84
N GLN A 38 15.58 12.35 14.64
CA GLN A 38 15.73 11.32 13.62
C GLN A 38 17.16 11.33 13.06
N SER A 39 17.58 10.23 12.45
CA SER A 39 18.93 10.07 11.88
C SER A 39 19.22 11.00 10.70
N GLN A 40 18.21 11.62 10.12
CA GLN A 40 18.31 12.48 8.92
C GLN A 40 18.92 11.76 7.70
N ILE A 41 18.76 10.45 7.60
CA ILE A 41 19.19 9.67 6.44
C ILE A 41 17.98 9.49 5.51
N PRO A 42 17.90 10.25 4.40
CA PRO A 42 16.76 10.18 3.49
C PRO A 42 16.90 8.99 2.56
N VAL A 43 15.80 8.26 2.36
CA VAL A 43 15.62 7.21 1.35
C VAL A 43 14.26 7.37 0.69
N MET A 44 14.00 6.65 -0.39
CA MET A 44 12.63 6.47 -0.84
C MET A 44 11.89 5.65 0.21
N ILE A 45 10.84 6.20 0.81
CA ILE A 45 9.99 5.53 1.79
C ILE A 45 8.59 5.24 1.20
N CYS A 46 7.94 4.19 1.71
CA CYS A 46 6.55 3.90 1.43
C CYS A 46 5.61 4.92 2.11
N GLY A 47 6.00 5.45 3.27
CA GLY A 47 5.28 6.44 4.07
C GLY A 47 4.12 5.87 4.89
N ASP A 48 3.61 4.68 4.56
CA ASP A 48 2.57 3.98 5.34
C ASP A 48 2.85 2.47 5.41
N ALA A 49 4.05 2.07 5.82
CA ALA A 49 4.53 0.68 5.83
C ALA A 49 3.92 -0.17 6.97
N HIS A 50 2.62 -0.04 7.28
CA HIS A 50 1.97 -0.90 8.26
C HIS A 50 1.88 -2.36 7.78
N ILE A 51 1.82 -3.33 8.69
CA ILE A 51 1.89 -4.78 8.41
C ILE A 51 0.90 -5.28 7.35
N ASN A 52 -0.26 -4.65 7.17
CA ASN A 52 -1.22 -4.99 6.13
C ASN A 52 -0.95 -4.31 4.78
N ASN A 53 0.13 -3.53 4.67
CA ASN A 53 0.60 -2.95 3.42
C ASN A 53 1.62 -3.84 2.70
N PHE A 54 1.83 -5.03 3.20
CA PHE A 54 2.61 -6.08 2.55
C PHE A 54 1.67 -7.15 1.99
N GLY A 55 2.03 -7.71 0.83
CA GLY A 55 1.23 -8.74 0.20
C GLY A 55 1.79 -9.20 -1.14
N PHE A 56 1.00 -9.97 -1.84
CA PHE A 56 1.39 -10.59 -3.10
C PHE A 56 0.84 -9.82 -4.30
N PHE A 57 1.64 -9.74 -5.36
CA PHE A 57 1.31 -9.12 -6.64
C PHE A 57 2.03 -9.83 -7.78
N ALA A 58 1.57 -9.62 -9.03
CA ALA A 58 2.21 -10.17 -10.21
C ALA A 58 3.39 -9.31 -10.67
N SER A 59 4.49 -9.94 -11.09
CA SER A 59 5.46 -9.30 -11.97
C SER A 59 4.94 -9.26 -13.42
N PRO A 60 5.58 -8.47 -14.32
CA PRO A 60 5.29 -8.52 -15.76
C PRO A 60 5.40 -9.93 -16.34
N GLU A 61 6.35 -10.73 -15.88
CA GLU A 61 6.59 -12.13 -16.27
C GLU A 61 5.62 -13.12 -15.59
N ARG A 62 4.58 -12.62 -14.91
CA ARG A 62 3.55 -13.42 -14.25
C ARG A 62 4.03 -14.25 -13.06
N GLN A 63 5.16 -13.88 -12.47
CA GLN A 63 5.60 -14.45 -11.20
C GLN A 63 4.85 -13.79 -10.03
N LEU A 64 4.55 -14.58 -9.01
CA LEU A 64 3.90 -14.09 -7.79
C LEU A 64 4.97 -13.61 -6.80
N LEU A 65 5.11 -12.30 -6.65
CA LEU A 65 6.08 -11.65 -5.79
C LEU A 65 5.44 -11.16 -4.48
N PHE A 66 6.25 -11.04 -3.44
CA PHE A 66 5.86 -10.47 -2.14
C PHE A 66 6.57 -9.14 -1.89
N GLY A 67 5.81 -8.13 -1.50
CA GLY A 67 6.36 -6.79 -1.22
C GLY A 67 5.33 -5.81 -0.73
N LEU A 68 5.70 -4.52 -0.76
CA LEU A 68 4.80 -3.40 -0.47
C LEU A 68 3.70 -3.26 -1.54
N ASN A 69 2.51 -2.82 -1.16
CA ASN A 69 1.32 -2.81 -2.03
C ASN A 69 0.58 -1.47 -2.15
N ASP A 70 0.85 -0.50 -1.30
CA ASP A 70 0.23 0.82 -1.33
C ASP A 70 1.29 1.91 -1.15
N PHE A 71 1.38 2.82 -2.11
CA PHE A 71 2.41 3.83 -2.24
C PHE A 71 1.84 5.25 -2.23
N ASN A 72 0.62 5.46 -1.74
CA ASN A 72 -0.02 6.77 -1.73
C ASN A 72 0.80 7.83 -0.96
N GLU A 73 1.49 7.40 0.10
CA GLU A 73 2.30 8.25 0.99
C GLU A 73 3.80 8.24 0.65
N THR A 74 4.20 7.57 -0.46
CA THR A 74 5.61 7.44 -0.84
C THR A 74 6.25 8.79 -1.13
N ARG A 75 7.48 8.96 -0.70
CA ARG A 75 8.31 10.16 -0.90
C ARG A 75 9.76 9.89 -0.51
N VAL A 76 10.65 10.80 -0.80
CA VAL A 76 11.96 10.83 -0.15
C VAL A 76 11.76 11.29 1.29
N GLY A 77 12.21 10.51 2.24
CA GLY A 77 12.01 10.79 3.66
C GLY A 77 12.90 9.94 4.54
N ASN A 78 12.85 10.19 5.84
CA ASN A 78 13.65 9.44 6.80
C ASN A 78 13.16 7.97 6.88
N TRP A 79 14.08 7.03 6.70
CA TRP A 79 13.81 5.58 6.72
C TRP A 79 13.12 5.10 8.01
N GLU A 80 13.38 5.76 9.12
CA GLU A 80 12.79 5.42 10.42
C GLU A 80 11.27 5.50 10.44
N VAL A 81 10.68 6.37 9.62
CA VAL A 81 9.22 6.54 9.51
C VAL A 81 8.56 5.21 9.18
N ASP A 82 9.07 4.52 8.17
CA ASP A 82 8.49 3.24 7.72
C ASP A 82 8.73 2.12 8.74
N LEU A 83 9.93 2.02 9.32
CA LEU A 83 10.21 1.02 10.36
C LEU A 83 9.34 1.24 11.60
N LYS A 84 9.22 2.47 12.09
CA LYS A 84 8.35 2.84 13.20
C LYS A 84 6.89 2.50 12.89
N ARG A 85 6.42 2.81 11.67
CA ARG A 85 5.06 2.49 11.23
C ARG A 85 4.79 1.00 11.22
N LEU A 86 5.74 0.19 10.73
CA LEU A 86 5.67 -1.26 10.78
C LEU A 86 5.57 -1.77 12.22
N LEU A 87 6.50 -1.38 13.08
CA LEU A 87 6.59 -1.88 14.45
C LEU A 87 5.35 -1.57 15.29
N VAL A 88 4.82 -0.35 15.22
CA VAL A 88 3.56 -0.01 15.93
C VAL A 88 2.40 -0.86 15.40
N SER A 89 2.33 -1.08 14.09
CA SER A 89 1.31 -1.94 13.49
C SER A 89 1.44 -3.41 13.92
N VAL A 90 2.66 -3.90 14.14
CA VAL A 90 2.93 -5.24 14.71
C VAL A 90 2.47 -5.32 16.17
N GLN A 91 2.79 -4.32 16.99
CA GLN A 91 2.33 -4.23 18.38
C GLN A 91 0.80 -4.32 18.45
N LEU A 92 0.11 -3.42 17.77
CA LEU A 92 -1.36 -3.35 17.79
C LEU A 92 -2.03 -4.61 17.22
N SER A 93 -1.43 -5.24 16.19
CA SER A 93 -1.94 -6.50 15.65
C SER A 93 -1.72 -7.66 16.61
N GLY A 94 -0.59 -7.70 17.32
CA GLY A 94 -0.30 -8.70 18.35
C GLY A 94 -1.27 -8.62 19.52
N GLU A 95 -1.61 -7.41 19.96
CA GLU A 95 -2.62 -7.15 20.98
C GLU A 95 -4.01 -7.65 20.55
N LEU A 96 -4.43 -7.32 19.32
CA LEU A 96 -5.70 -7.80 18.77
C LEU A 96 -5.78 -9.31 18.59
N ASN A 97 -4.64 -9.98 18.39
CA ASN A 97 -4.56 -11.43 18.35
C ASN A 97 -4.51 -12.07 19.74
N GLY A 98 -4.55 -11.27 20.80
CA GLY A 98 -4.54 -11.75 22.20
C GLY A 98 -3.18 -12.29 22.66
N TYR A 99 -2.08 -11.88 22.04
CA TYR A 99 -0.75 -12.33 22.47
C TYR A 99 -0.32 -11.61 23.76
N LYS A 100 0.30 -12.36 24.68
CA LYS A 100 0.86 -11.79 25.91
C LYS A 100 1.95 -10.76 25.57
N GLU A 101 2.03 -9.68 26.36
CA GLU A 101 2.99 -8.58 26.17
C GLU A 101 4.44 -9.07 26.00
N LYS A 102 4.88 -10.03 26.81
CA LYS A 102 6.20 -10.67 26.70
C LYS A 102 6.45 -11.25 25.29
N ASN A 103 5.42 -11.86 24.69
CA ASN A 103 5.52 -12.44 23.34
C ASN A 103 5.58 -11.35 22.28
N ILE A 104 4.76 -10.30 22.41
CA ILE A 104 4.75 -9.16 21.48
C ILE A 104 6.13 -8.48 21.51
N LYS A 105 6.69 -8.23 22.68
CA LYS A 105 8.02 -7.63 22.82
C LYS A 105 9.12 -8.49 22.18
N LYS A 106 9.04 -9.83 22.29
CA LYS A 106 9.96 -10.74 21.59
C LYS A 106 9.80 -10.65 20.08
N ILE A 107 8.56 -10.59 19.57
CA ILE A 107 8.26 -10.46 18.14
C ILE A 107 8.78 -9.12 17.61
N LEU A 108 8.54 -8.01 18.29
CA LEU A 108 9.06 -6.70 17.91
C LEU A 108 10.58 -6.70 17.80
N LYS A 109 11.28 -7.23 18.81
CA LYS A 109 12.75 -7.33 18.79
C LYS A 109 13.24 -8.15 17.59
N GLY A 110 12.58 -9.29 17.30
CA GLY A 110 12.88 -10.11 16.11
C GLY A 110 12.58 -9.38 14.80
N THR A 111 11.51 -8.59 14.76
CA THR A 111 11.16 -7.76 13.58
C THR A 111 12.22 -6.69 13.31
N VAL A 112 12.74 -6.01 14.34
CA VAL A 112 13.84 -5.06 14.20
C VAL A 112 15.12 -5.75 13.74
N ALA A 113 15.44 -6.92 14.33
CA ALA A 113 16.59 -7.71 13.94
C ALA A 113 16.50 -8.18 12.46
N ALA A 114 15.31 -8.53 12.00
CA ALA A 114 15.08 -8.89 10.59
C ALA A 114 15.28 -7.69 9.65
N TYR A 115 14.86 -6.49 10.04
CA TYR A 115 15.18 -5.27 9.29
C TYR A 115 16.69 -5.04 9.18
N ARG A 116 17.42 -5.15 10.29
CA ARG A 116 18.89 -5.05 10.28
C ARG A 116 19.54 -6.09 9.39
N ALA A 117 19.05 -7.35 9.46
CA ALA A 117 19.55 -8.42 8.59
C ALA A 117 19.33 -8.09 7.11
N GLY A 118 18.16 -7.53 6.75
CA GLY A 118 17.87 -7.08 5.39
C GLY A 118 18.78 -5.95 4.91
N ILE A 119 19.07 -4.95 5.77
CA ILE A 119 20.03 -3.88 5.48
C ILE A 119 21.43 -4.47 5.25
N LYS A 120 21.89 -5.35 6.16
CA LYS A 120 23.20 -6.00 6.04
C LYS A 120 23.32 -6.83 4.77
N TYR A 121 22.28 -7.63 4.48
CA TYR A 121 22.22 -8.45 3.27
C TYR A 121 22.29 -7.58 2.01
N SER A 122 21.47 -6.55 1.92
CA SER A 122 21.42 -5.65 0.77
C SER A 122 22.74 -4.91 0.57
N ASN A 123 23.43 -4.51 1.67
CA ASN A 123 24.74 -3.88 1.62
C ASN A 123 25.85 -4.81 1.11
N SER A 124 25.73 -6.12 1.32
CA SER A 124 26.69 -7.10 0.82
C SER A 124 26.59 -7.40 -0.67
N LEU A 125 25.48 -7.00 -1.30
CA LEU A 125 25.22 -7.25 -2.71
C LEU A 125 25.85 -6.16 -3.60
N LYS A 126 26.30 -6.57 -4.79
CA LYS A 126 26.61 -5.63 -5.86
C LYS A 126 25.38 -4.88 -6.32
N VAL A 127 25.55 -3.64 -6.81
CA VAL A 127 24.43 -2.75 -7.21
C VAL A 127 23.46 -3.44 -8.17
N MET A 128 23.98 -4.12 -9.21
CA MET A 128 23.12 -4.81 -10.20
C MET A 128 22.31 -5.95 -9.58
N ASN A 129 22.92 -6.72 -8.67
CA ASN A 129 22.22 -7.82 -7.99
C ASN A 129 21.09 -7.27 -7.10
N ARG A 130 21.29 -6.12 -6.45
CA ARG A 130 20.22 -5.46 -5.69
C ARG A 130 19.08 -4.97 -6.57
N PHE A 131 19.40 -4.40 -7.72
CA PHE A 131 18.40 -3.87 -8.65
C PHE A 131 17.41 -4.93 -9.10
N TYR A 132 17.85 -6.18 -9.29
CA TYR A 132 17.01 -7.31 -9.70
C TYR A 132 16.46 -8.14 -8.52
N LEU A 133 16.74 -7.75 -7.29
CA LEU A 133 16.34 -8.53 -6.12
C LEU A 133 14.85 -8.51 -5.91
N SER A 134 14.21 -9.66 -5.99
CA SER A 134 12.79 -9.86 -5.73
C SER A 134 12.57 -11.15 -4.94
N TYR A 135 11.42 -11.31 -4.33
CA TYR A 135 11.08 -12.47 -3.53
C TYR A 135 9.79 -13.11 -4.04
N ASN A 136 9.92 -14.26 -4.65
CA ASN A 136 8.79 -15.09 -5.05
C ASN A 136 8.34 -16.05 -3.92
N ILE A 137 7.35 -16.89 -4.18
CA ILE A 137 6.81 -17.81 -3.18
C ILE A 137 7.85 -18.83 -2.71
N ASP A 138 8.71 -19.32 -3.60
CA ASP A 138 9.69 -20.34 -3.27
C ASP A 138 10.79 -19.76 -2.38
N ASP A 139 11.27 -18.55 -2.69
CA ASP A 139 12.19 -17.80 -1.82
C ASP A 139 11.61 -17.61 -0.41
N LEU A 140 10.30 -17.31 -0.32
CA LEU A 140 9.65 -17.14 0.98
C LEU A 140 9.48 -18.47 1.73
N LEU A 141 9.24 -19.58 1.02
CA LEU A 141 9.16 -20.91 1.63
C LEU A 141 10.49 -21.35 2.24
N ASP A 142 11.60 -20.97 1.61
CA ASP A 142 12.95 -21.23 2.12
C ASP A 142 13.28 -20.40 3.37
N LEU A 143 12.73 -19.19 3.47
CA LEU A 143 12.88 -18.34 4.65
C LEU A 143 12.03 -18.78 5.85
N VAL A 144 11.01 -19.62 5.63
CA VAL A 144 10.11 -20.09 6.69
C VAL A 144 10.64 -21.35 7.34
N SER A 145 10.77 -21.34 8.68
CA SER A 145 11.18 -22.51 9.46
C SER A 145 10.36 -23.77 9.10
N ASN A 146 11.03 -24.91 9.07
CA ASN A 146 10.40 -26.20 8.76
C ASN A 146 9.24 -26.54 9.70
N ASP A 147 9.27 -26.06 10.94
CA ASP A 147 8.25 -26.30 11.94
C ASP A 147 7.02 -25.39 11.80
N ASP A 148 7.09 -24.33 11.00
CA ASP A 148 5.94 -23.44 10.77
C ASP A 148 5.03 -23.97 9.66
N LYS A 149 4.36 -25.10 9.97
CA LYS A 149 3.40 -25.74 9.06
C LYS A 149 2.27 -24.81 8.62
N GLN A 150 1.82 -23.88 9.49
CA GLN A 150 0.74 -22.96 9.15
C GLN A 150 1.19 -21.99 8.05
N MET A 151 2.37 -21.34 8.20
CA MET A 151 2.87 -20.40 7.21
C MET A 151 3.14 -21.09 5.88
N LYS A 152 3.80 -22.26 5.88
CA LYS A 152 4.04 -23.02 4.65
C LYS A 152 2.73 -23.41 3.93
N LYS A 153 1.70 -23.86 4.67
CA LYS A 153 0.38 -24.16 4.11
C LYS A 153 -0.30 -22.90 3.54
N LEU A 154 -0.16 -21.75 4.23
CA LEU A 154 -0.71 -20.47 3.79
C LEU A 154 -0.05 -20.00 2.48
N LEU A 155 1.27 -20.01 2.39
CA LEU A 155 2.03 -19.62 1.19
C LEU A 155 1.65 -20.50 -0.01
N LYS A 156 1.61 -21.83 0.15
CA LYS A 156 1.17 -22.77 -0.88
C LYS A 156 -0.28 -22.51 -1.33
N LYS A 157 -1.18 -22.14 -0.39
CA LYS A 157 -2.56 -21.78 -0.72
C LYS A 157 -2.64 -20.48 -1.53
N ILE A 158 -1.83 -19.49 -1.17
CA ILE A 158 -1.74 -18.21 -1.90
C ILE A 158 -1.21 -18.47 -3.31
N ALA A 159 -0.14 -19.26 -3.46
CA ALA A 159 0.41 -19.63 -4.76
C ALA A 159 -0.63 -20.25 -5.70
N LYS A 160 -1.50 -21.14 -5.20
CA LYS A 160 -2.58 -21.75 -5.99
C LYS A 160 -3.74 -20.81 -6.32
N LYS A 161 -4.01 -19.84 -5.45
CA LYS A 161 -5.21 -18.97 -5.54
C LYS A 161 -4.94 -17.69 -6.30
N ALA A 162 -3.80 -17.05 -6.08
CA ALA A 162 -3.48 -15.74 -6.62
C ALA A 162 -3.52 -15.71 -8.17
N PRO A 163 -2.95 -16.67 -8.91
CA PRO A 163 -3.00 -16.67 -10.38
C PRO A 163 -4.42 -16.72 -10.96
N LYS A 164 -5.39 -17.20 -10.18
CA LYS A 164 -6.80 -17.24 -10.58
C LYS A 164 -7.49 -15.88 -10.48
N ASN A 165 -6.86 -14.88 -9.87
CA ASN A 165 -7.36 -13.51 -9.78
C ASN A 165 -6.80 -12.71 -10.95
N ASN A 166 -7.53 -12.65 -12.05
CA ASN A 166 -7.19 -11.93 -13.28
C ASN A 166 -8.32 -10.99 -13.70
N SER A 167 -8.07 -10.15 -14.69
CA SER A 167 -9.03 -9.17 -15.19
C SER A 167 -10.33 -9.78 -15.68
N ASN A 168 -10.31 -10.92 -16.36
CA ASN A 168 -11.52 -11.59 -16.82
C ASN A 168 -12.43 -12.04 -15.67
N LYS A 169 -11.84 -12.59 -14.59
CA LYS A 169 -12.60 -12.94 -13.38
C LYS A 169 -13.15 -11.69 -12.68
N VAL A 170 -12.38 -10.62 -12.68
CA VAL A 170 -12.82 -9.33 -12.14
C VAL A 170 -13.98 -8.80 -12.97
N ALA A 171 -13.87 -8.78 -14.30
CA ALA A 171 -14.95 -8.37 -15.19
C ALA A 171 -16.24 -9.16 -14.90
N LYS A 172 -16.19 -10.50 -14.95
CA LYS A 172 -17.36 -11.36 -14.63
C LYS A 172 -18.03 -11.04 -13.29
N LYS A 173 -17.26 -10.60 -12.29
CA LYS A 173 -17.78 -10.33 -10.94
C LYS A 173 -18.36 -8.92 -10.78
N PHE A 174 -17.91 -7.97 -11.54
CA PHE A 174 -18.23 -6.55 -11.35
C PHE A 174 -19.04 -5.96 -12.49
N THR A 175 -19.37 -6.76 -13.51
CA THR A 175 -20.10 -6.31 -14.70
C THR A 175 -21.35 -7.14 -14.94
N SER A 176 -22.29 -6.57 -15.67
CA SER A 176 -23.50 -7.19 -16.23
C SER A 176 -23.67 -6.72 -17.68
N LYS A 177 -24.58 -7.34 -18.42
CA LYS A 177 -25.02 -6.81 -19.72
C LYS A 177 -25.86 -5.56 -19.49
N GLY A 178 -25.55 -4.48 -20.20
CA GLY A 178 -26.37 -3.29 -20.31
C GLY A 178 -27.57 -3.49 -21.23
N ASP A 179 -28.42 -2.48 -21.36
CA ASP A 179 -29.63 -2.51 -22.19
C ASP A 179 -29.32 -2.65 -23.69
N ASP A 180 -28.14 -2.17 -24.10
CA ASP A 180 -27.60 -2.30 -25.47
C ASP A 180 -26.85 -3.62 -25.72
N GLY A 181 -26.83 -4.54 -24.74
CA GLY A 181 -26.09 -5.79 -24.78
C GLY A 181 -24.58 -5.68 -24.49
N GLU A 182 -24.05 -4.48 -24.36
CA GLU A 182 -22.65 -4.23 -23.99
C GLU A 182 -22.38 -4.59 -22.52
N ILE A 183 -21.16 -4.97 -22.23
CA ILE A 183 -20.72 -5.28 -20.87
C ILE A 183 -20.39 -3.98 -20.15
N VAL A 184 -21.07 -3.72 -19.02
CA VAL A 184 -20.91 -2.53 -18.20
C VAL A 184 -20.77 -2.88 -16.72
N PHE A 185 -20.19 -2.00 -15.90
CA PHE A 185 -20.09 -2.22 -14.46
C PHE A 185 -21.46 -2.20 -13.79
N THR A 186 -21.65 -3.14 -12.88
CA THR A 186 -22.86 -3.20 -12.03
C THR A 186 -22.76 -2.18 -10.89
N GLU A 187 -23.78 -1.36 -10.70
CA GLU A 187 -23.87 -0.47 -9.55
C GLU A 187 -24.09 -1.24 -8.24
N ASN A 188 -23.45 -0.75 -7.19
CA ASN A 188 -23.64 -1.24 -5.82
C ASN A 188 -23.36 -0.08 -4.84
N PRO A 189 -24.29 0.86 -4.72
CA PRO A 189 -24.13 2.00 -3.82
C PRO A 189 -23.95 1.58 -2.37
N PRO A 190 -23.16 2.31 -1.59
CA PRO A 190 -22.37 3.49 -1.95
C PRO A 190 -21.00 3.17 -2.56
N ARG A 191 -20.66 1.89 -2.75
CA ARG A 191 -19.31 1.45 -3.21
C ARG A 191 -19.09 1.70 -4.69
N ALA A 192 -20.05 1.34 -5.51
CA ALA A 192 -19.99 1.50 -6.96
C ALA A 192 -21.16 2.37 -7.42
N ARG A 193 -20.86 3.51 -8.05
CA ARG A 193 -21.85 4.45 -8.59
C ARG A 193 -21.44 4.97 -9.95
N ARG A 194 -22.41 5.19 -10.82
CA ARG A 194 -22.20 5.89 -12.09
C ARG A 194 -21.58 7.26 -11.84
N ILE A 195 -20.81 7.73 -12.80
CA ILE A 195 -20.22 9.07 -12.79
C ILE A 195 -21.01 9.99 -13.72
N PRO A 196 -21.01 11.31 -13.47
CA PRO A 196 -21.62 12.27 -14.39
C PRO A 196 -20.99 12.21 -15.78
N ASN A 197 -21.78 12.42 -16.85
CA ASN A 197 -21.31 12.38 -18.24
C ASN A 197 -20.12 13.32 -18.50
N LYS A 198 -20.11 14.51 -17.90
CA LYS A 198 -18.98 15.43 -17.98
C LYS A 198 -17.69 14.78 -17.49
N LEU A 199 -17.72 14.16 -16.31
CA LEU A 199 -16.55 13.51 -15.75
C LEU A 199 -16.11 12.29 -16.57
N TYR A 200 -17.06 11.54 -17.13
CA TYR A 200 -16.76 10.45 -18.05
C TYR A 200 -15.99 10.98 -19.27
N THR A 201 -16.47 12.03 -19.89
CA THR A 201 -15.81 12.69 -21.04
C THR A 201 -14.44 13.22 -20.67
N ASP A 202 -14.28 13.81 -19.48
CA ASP A 202 -12.99 14.31 -18.99
C ASP A 202 -11.97 13.18 -18.81
N PHE A 203 -12.39 11.99 -18.33
CA PHE A 203 -11.54 10.81 -18.27
C PHE A 203 -11.13 10.34 -19.66
N ILE A 204 -12.07 10.24 -20.62
CA ILE A 204 -11.75 9.84 -21.99
C ILE A 204 -10.70 10.77 -22.61
N LYS A 205 -10.83 12.08 -22.41
CA LYS A 205 -9.86 13.08 -22.90
C LYS A 205 -8.48 12.96 -22.24
N ALA A 206 -8.40 12.41 -21.01
CA ALA A 206 -7.15 12.22 -20.30
C ALA A 206 -6.41 10.90 -20.65
N ILE A 207 -7.08 9.93 -21.31
CA ILE A 207 -6.46 8.66 -21.69
C ILE A 207 -5.18 8.82 -22.51
N PRO A 208 -5.07 9.71 -23.51
CA PRO A 208 -3.81 9.91 -24.22
C PRO A 208 -2.64 10.25 -23.29
N GLN A 209 -2.85 11.09 -22.28
CA GLN A 209 -1.81 11.39 -21.27
C GLN A 209 -1.40 10.15 -20.48
N TYR A 210 -2.36 9.29 -20.09
CA TYR A 210 -2.04 8.01 -19.45
C TYR A 210 -1.22 7.12 -20.40
N LEU A 211 -1.61 6.99 -21.66
CA LEU A 211 -0.87 6.18 -22.64
C LEU A 211 0.58 6.65 -22.78
N HIS A 212 0.85 7.96 -22.83
CA HIS A 212 2.21 8.49 -22.86
C HIS A 212 3.02 8.23 -21.56
N SER A 213 2.37 7.86 -20.46
CA SER A 213 3.02 7.57 -19.17
C SER A 213 3.43 6.10 -18.99
N VAL A 214 3.00 5.21 -19.86
CA VAL A 214 3.38 3.78 -19.90
C VAL A 214 4.36 3.51 -21.05
N SER A 215 5.01 2.35 -21.02
CA SER A 215 5.97 1.94 -22.08
C SER A 215 5.28 1.72 -23.44
N GLN A 216 6.05 1.80 -24.53
CA GLN A 216 5.52 1.69 -25.90
C GLN A 216 4.87 0.34 -26.17
N ASP A 217 5.41 -0.75 -25.67
CA ASP A 217 4.85 -2.11 -25.78
C ASP A 217 3.46 -2.19 -25.11
N VAL A 218 3.30 -1.56 -23.95
CA VAL A 218 2.01 -1.46 -23.27
C VAL A 218 1.03 -0.57 -24.05
N GLN A 219 1.50 0.51 -24.67
CA GLN A 219 0.67 1.35 -25.55
C GLN A 219 0.14 0.53 -26.74
N VAL A 220 0.99 -0.25 -27.40
CA VAL A 220 0.60 -1.16 -28.49
C VAL A 220 -0.40 -2.20 -28.01
N LEU A 221 -0.18 -2.80 -26.84
CA LEU A 221 -1.15 -3.72 -26.23
C LEU A 221 -2.51 -3.03 -26.02
N LEU A 222 -2.50 -1.84 -25.41
CA LEU A 222 -3.73 -1.11 -25.08
C LEU A 222 -4.49 -0.61 -26.30
N SER A 223 -3.84 -0.45 -27.48
CA SER A 223 -4.50 -0.09 -28.73
C SER A 223 -5.48 -1.16 -29.26
N ASN A 224 -5.39 -2.39 -28.73
CA ASN A 224 -6.36 -3.45 -29.03
C ASN A 224 -7.67 -3.31 -28.25
N PHE A 225 -7.73 -2.41 -27.28
CA PHE A 225 -8.86 -2.25 -26.40
C PHE A 225 -9.61 -0.94 -26.63
N ARG A 226 -10.92 -0.97 -26.46
CA ARG A 226 -11.76 0.23 -26.32
C ARG A 226 -12.20 0.39 -24.86
N VAL A 227 -12.43 1.62 -24.43
CA VAL A 227 -13.10 1.89 -23.15
C VAL A 227 -14.57 1.51 -23.31
N SER A 228 -15.03 0.55 -22.52
CA SER A 228 -16.42 0.12 -22.51
C SER A 228 -17.22 0.81 -21.41
N ASP A 229 -16.60 1.03 -20.24
CA ASP A 229 -17.31 1.68 -19.12
C ASP A 229 -16.34 2.26 -18.09
N ILE A 230 -16.83 3.27 -17.35
CA ILE A 230 -16.13 3.89 -16.21
C ILE A 230 -17.11 4.05 -15.05
N ILE A 231 -16.72 3.57 -13.86
CA ILE A 231 -17.52 3.67 -12.64
C ILE A 231 -16.70 4.18 -11.46
N ARG A 232 -17.30 4.97 -10.57
CA ARG A 232 -16.68 5.28 -9.28
C ARG A 232 -16.72 4.04 -8.40
N TYR A 233 -15.58 3.65 -7.81
CA TYR A 233 -15.46 2.44 -7.00
C TYR A 233 -14.62 2.67 -5.74
N SER A 234 -15.25 2.69 -4.58
CA SER A 234 -14.60 2.98 -3.30
C SER A 234 -14.25 1.71 -2.53
N VAL A 235 -12.96 1.49 -2.26
CA VAL A 235 -12.44 0.32 -1.55
C VAL A 235 -11.37 0.69 -0.53
N GLY A 236 -11.35 -0.03 0.60
CA GLY A 236 -10.28 0.07 1.61
C GLY A 236 -10.54 1.12 2.70
N VAL A 237 -9.78 1.08 3.82
CA VAL A 237 -9.90 2.06 4.92
C VAL A 237 -9.15 3.35 4.57
N GLY A 238 -7.94 3.23 4.04
CA GLY A 238 -7.09 4.37 3.67
C GLY A 238 -7.62 5.18 2.49
N SER A 239 -8.29 4.52 1.53
CA SER A 239 -8.83 5.14 0.31
C SER A 239 -10.30 5.56 0.41
N PHE A 240 -10.98 5.35 1.56
CA PHE A 240 -12.31 5.88 1.75
C PHE A 240 -12.26 7.41 1.87
N GLY A 241 -13.01 8.06 0.98
CA GLY A 241 -13.03 9.51 0.87
C GLY A 241 -12.15 10.08 -0.25
N THR A 242 -11.25 9.29 -0.86
CA THR A 242 -10.54 9.68 -2.09
C THR A 242 -11.29 9.20 -3.32
N ARG A 243 -11.05 9.85 -4.45
CA ARG A 243 -11.66 9.49 -5.72
C ARG A 243 -10.97 8.27 -6.31
N CYS A 244 -11.74 7.22 -6.50
CA CYS A 244 -11.26 5.98 -7.09
C CYS A 244 -12.27 5.50 -8.12
N TYR A 245 -11.78 5.13 -9.30
CA TYR A 245 -12.60 4.70 -10.43
C TYR A 245 -12.08 3.37 -10.97
N LEU A 246 -12.96 2.60 -11.59
CA LEU A 246 -12.58 1.46 -12.42
C LEU A 246 -12.91 1.80 -13.87
N VAL A 247 -12.02 1.42 -14.78
CA VAL A 247 -12.20 1.49 -16.23
C VAL A 247 -12.24 0.07 -16.76
N LEU A 248 -13.28 -0.26 -17.47
CA LEU A 248 -13.43 -1.49 -18.22
C LEU A 248 -12.93 -1.26 -19.64
N LEU A 249 -11.94 -2.03 -20.03
CA LEU A 249 -11.42 -2.08 -21.39
C LEU A 249 -11.82 -3.41 -22.01
N THR A 250 -12.34 -3.38 -23.24
CA THR A 250 -12.77 -4.58 -23.98
C THR A 250 -12.08 -4.64 -25.33
N ALA A 251 -11.46 -5.78 -25.63
CA ALA A 251 -10.84 -6.07 -26.92
C ALA A 251 -11.83 -6.69 -27.89
N LYS A 252 -11.45 -6.76 -29.18
CA LYS A 252 -12.28 -7.34 -30.26
C LYS A 252 -12.60 -8.83 -30.05
N ASP A 253 -11.75 -9.56 -29.35
CA ASP A 253 -11.95 -10.97 -28.96
C ASP A 253 -12.78 -11.15 -27.69
N ASN A 254 -13.42 -10.08 -27.20
CA ASN A 254 -14.15 -10.02 -25.94
C ASN A 254 -13.32 -10.32 -24.68
N SER A 255 -12.02 -10.24 -24.74
CA SER A 255 -11.21 -10.21 -23.54
C SER A 255 -11.32 -8.85 -22.83
N HIS A 256 -11.20 -8.86 -21.50
CA HIS A 256 -11.38 -7.69 -20.67
C HIS A 256 -10.14 -7.38 -19.84
N LEU A 257 -9.80 -6.11 -19.79
CA LEU A 257 -8.83 -5.56 -18.83
C LEU A 257 -9.54 -4.54 -17.94
N VAL A 258 -9.35 -4.65 -16.64
CA VAL A 258 -9.89 -3.67 -15.67
C VAL A 258 -8.74 -2.88 -15.07
N LEU A 259 -8.74 -1.58 -15.33
CA LEU A 259 -7.80 -0.64 -14.72
C LEU A 259 -8.46 0.07 -13.54
N GLN A 260 -7.66 0.40 -12.53
CA GLN A 260 -8.04 1.23 -11.39
C GLN A 260 -7.36 2.59 -11.51
N ILE A 261 -8.16 3.65 -11.52
CA ILE A 261 -7.71 5.04 -11.47
C ILE A 261 -7.92 5.53 -10.05
N LYS A 262 -6.85 5.98 -9.38
CA LYS A 262 -6.93 6.50 -8.01
C LYS A 262 -6.37 7.92 -7.95
N GLU A 263 -7.11 8.81 -7.27
CA GLU A 263 -6.66 10.17 -7.00
C GLU A 263 -5.34 10.13 -6.22
N ALA A 264 -4.35 10.81 -6.75
CA ALA A 264 -3.06 11.03 -6.12
C ALA A 264 -3.12 12.36 -5.36
N LEU A 265 -3.00 12.29 -4.05
CA LEU A 265 -2.97 13.44 -3.16
C LEU A 265 -1.53 13.65 -2.67
N PRO A 266 -1.13 14.88 -2.29
CA PRO A 266 0.11 15.11 -1.58
C PRO A 266 0.23 14.16 -0.38
N SER A 267 1.45 13.72 -0.10
CA SER A 267 1.70 12.86 1.06
C SER A 267 1.17 13.54 2.33
N ARG A 268 0.50 12.80 3.18
CA ARG A 268 -0.05 13.35 4.43
C ARG A 268 1.04 13.84 5.39
N PHE A 269 2.26 13.34 5.25
CA PHE A 269 3.42 13.86 5.97
C PHE A 269 3.83 15.24 5.45
N ASP A 270 3.76 15.48 4.14
CA ASP A 270 4.10 16.77 3.56
C ASP A 270 3.03 17.83 3.88
N LEU A 271 1.76 17.44 3.98
CA LEU A 271 0.66 18.35 4.37
C LEU A 271 0.84 18.98 5.77
N THR A 272 1.69 18.40 6.62
CA THR A 272 2.02 18.98 7.94
C THR A 272 3.05 20.09 7.87
N THR A 273 3.82 20.17 6.77
CA THR A 273 4.93 21.13 6.55
C THR A 273 4.71 22.07 5.39
N MET A 274 3.77 21.76 4.48
CA MET A 274 3.50 22.53 3.27
C MET A 274 2.37 23.54 3.47
N THR A 275 2.53 24.72 2.85
CA THR A 275 1.41 25.65 2.71
C THR A 275 0.36 25.10 1.74
N ARG A 276 -0.88 25.61 1.83
CA ARG A 276 -1.96 25.25 0.89
C ARG A 276 -1.59 25.56 -0.57
N MET A 277 -0.82 26.62 -0.79
CA MET A 277 -0.35 27.03 -2.13
C MET A 277 0.68 26.04 -2.69
N ASP A 278 1.60 25.55 -1.85
CA ASP A 278 2.60 24.56 -2.27
C ASP A 278 1.94 23.23 -2.66
N ALA A 279 0.98 22.79 -1.87
CA ALA A 279 0.19 21.57 -2.16
C ALA A 279 -0.60 21.70 -3.48
N GLN A 280 -1.12 22.88 -3.83
CA GLN A 280 -1.79 23.11 -5.09
C GLN A 280 -0.84 23.10 -6.29
N LYS A 281 0.36 23.69 -6.16
CA LYS A 281 1.38 23.70 -7.22
C LYS A 281 1.92 22.30 -7.53
N GLN A 282 2.02 21.42 -6.52
CA GLN A 282 2.52 20.04 -6.69
C GLN A 282 1.44 19.06 -7.16
N ALA A 283 0.16 19.42 -7.06
CA ALA A 283 -0.95 18.51 -7.38
C ALA A 283 -0.83 17.79 -8.74
N PRO A 284 -0.37 18.44 -9.83
CA PRO A 284 -0.23 17.76 -11.14
C PRO A 284 0.84 16.65 -11.18
N GLU A 285 1.82 16.67 -10.29
CA GLU A 285 2.94 15.71 -10.25
C GLU A 285 2.71 14.54 -9.28
N GLU A 286 1.65 14.56 -8.49
CA GLU A 286 1.41 13.56 -7.45
C GLU A 286 1.23 12.14 -8.02
N GLY A 287 0.62 12.01 -9.19
CA GLY A 287 0.55 10.72 -9.89
C GLY A 287 1.94 10.17 -10.22
N LYS A 288 2.83 11.01 -10.76
CA LYS A 288 4.21 10.64 -11.06
C LYS A 288 4.99 10.28 -9.79
N ARG A 289 4.82 11.04 -8.69
CA ARG A 289 5.45 10.72 -7.40
C ARG A 289 5.11 9.30 -6.95
N ILE A 290 3.83 8.92 -7.00
CA ILE A 290 3.36 7.59 -6.57
C ILE A 290 3.94 6.49 -7.46
N ILE A 291 3.87 6.62 -8.80
CA ILE A 291 4.39 5.59 -9.71
C ILE A 291 5.91 5.47 -9.63
N THR A 292 6.63 6.58 -9.47
CA THR A 292 8.09 6.58 -9.30
C THR A 292 8.48 5.87 -8.00
N GLY A 293 7.84 6.22 -6.88
CA GLY A 293 8.10 5.56 -5.60
C GLY A 293 7.76 4.07 -5.64
N GLN A 294 6.66 3.68 -6.28
CA GLN A 294 6.33 2.26 -6.46
C GLN A 294 7.39 1.53 -7.28
N ARG A 295 7.85 2.10 -8.40
CA ARG A 295 8.89 1.49 -9.26
C ARG A 295 10.23 1.35 -8.55
N ILE A 296 10.59 2.31 -7.69
CA ILE A 296 11.83 2.23 -6.89
C ILE A 296 11.72 1.18 -5.80
N LEU A 297 10.61 1.15 -5.04
CA LEU A 297 10.44 0.28 -3.88
C LEU A 297 10.03 -1.17 -4.22
N GLN A 298 9.53 -1.39 -5.44
CA GLN A 298 9.27 -2.72 -6.01
C GLN A 298 10.22 -2.96 -7.16
N THR A 299 11.02 -4.01 -7.14
CA THR A 299 11.92 -4.36 -8.26
C THR A 299 11.15 -4.56 -9.57
N PHE A 300 10.01 -5.25 -9.49
CA PHE A 300 9.08 -5.43 -10.58
C PHE A 300 7.73 -4.82 -10.21
N SER A 301 7.14 -4.05 -11.09
CA SER A 301 5.88 -3.37 -10.87
C SER A 301 4.88 -3.69 -11.98
N ASP A 302 3.61 -3.38 -11.74
CA ASP A 302 2.53 -3.51 -12.71
C ASP A 302 2.89 -2.79 -14.03
N PRO A 303 2.88 -3.47 -15.19
CA PRO A 303 3.20 -2.86 -16.49
C PRO A 303 2.23 -1.73 -16.87
N PHE A 304 0.98 -1.78 -16.38
CA PHE A 304 -0.03 -0.74 -16.62
C PHE A 304 0.09 0.47 -15.68
N LEU A 305 1.13 0.50 -14.85
CA LEU A 305 1.34 1.59 -13.90
C LEU A 305 1.70 2.88 -14.64
N GLY A 306 0.81 3.86 -14.56
CA GLY A 306 0.95 5.16 -15.21
C GLY A 306 0.19 6.25 -14.48
N SER A 307 0.19 7.48 -15.03
CA SER A 307 -0.48 8.63 -14.44
C SER A 307 -1.17 9.50 -15.49
N MET A 308 -2.17 10.25 -15.05
CA MET A 308 -2.85 11.27 -15.83
C MET A 308 -3.46 12.33 -14.93
N ASN A 309 -3.78 13.48 -15.51
CA ASN A 309 -4.51 14.55 -14.84
C ASN A 309 -5.91 14.70 -15.42
N VAL A 310 -6.90 14.93 -14.56
CA VAL A 310 -8.28 15.22 -14.97
C VAL A 310 -8.71 16.49 -14.24
N GLY A 311 -8.85 17.59 -14.99
CA GLY A 311 -9.00 18.92 -14.42
C GLY A 311 -7.79 19.31 -13.56
N ASP A 312 -8.04 19.76 -12.35
CA ASP A 312 -7.06 20.15 -11.34
C ASP A 312 -6.51 18.98 -10.49
N ARG A 313 -6.81 17.73 -10.86
CA ARG A 313 -6.51 16.55 -10.07
C ARG A 313 -5.56 15.61 -10.78
N SER A 314 -4.61 15.09 -10.02
CA SER A 314 -3.70 14.05 -10.47
C SER A 314 -4.22 12.67 -10.08
N PHE A 315 -4.00 11.70 -10.96
CA PHE A 315 -4.37 10.30 -10.76
C PHE A 315 -3.23 9.38 -11.16
N TYR A 316 -3.13 8.26 -10.46
CA TYR A 316 -2.34 7.13 -10.94
C TYR A 316 -3.23 5.98 -11.36
N VAL A 317 -2.76 5.21 -12.34
CA VAL A 317 -3.48 4.10 -12.97
C VAL A 317 -2.69 2.82 -12.75
N ARG A 318 -3.38 1.74 -12.46
CA ARG A 318 -2.81 0.39 -12.32
C ARG A 318 -3.81 -0.68 -12.68
N GLN A 319 -3.35 -1.90 -12.93
CA GLN A 319 -4.26 -3.03 -13.12
C GLN A 319 -5.03 -3.34 -11.82
N PHE A 320 -6.32 -3.63 -11.95
CA PHE A 320 -7.18 -3.91 -10.81
C PHE A 320 -7.16 -5.39 -10.44
N ARG A 321 -6.61 -5.71 -9.26
CA ARG A 321 -6.61 -7.06 -8.66
C ARG A 321 -5.93 -8.16 -9.47
N ASP A 322 -4.85 -7.85 -10.15
CA ASP A 322 -4.07 -8.88 -10.84
C ASP A 322 -3.22 -9.68 -9.85
N MET A 323 -3.44 -11.01 -9.81
CA MET A 323 -2.78 -11.97 -8.91
C MET A 323 -2.63 -11.51 -7.45
N LYS A 324 -3.44 -10.54 -7.04
CA LYS A 324 -3.32 -9.88 -5.73
C LYS A 324 -3.92 -10.75 -4.63
N ASP A 325 -3.13 -11.03 -3.62
CA ASP A 325 -3.59 -11.65 -2.36
C ASP A 325 -2.83 -11.05 -1.17
N SER A 326 -3.35 -11.26 0.02
CA SER A 326 -2.77 -10.73 1.26
C SER A 326 -2.92 -11.71 2.40
N VAL A 327 -1.98 -11.67 3.32
CA VAL A 327 -2.02 -12.46 4.54
C VAL A 327 -3.04 -11.85 5.52
N LYS A 328 -3.95 -12.69 6.01
CA LYS A 328 -4.90 -12.30 7.05
C LYS A 328 -4.21 -12.39 8.42
N VAL A 329 -3.55 -11.33 8.81
CA VAL A 329 -2.71 -11.25 10.01
C VAL A 329 -3.44 -11.69 11.29
N ASN A 330 -4.74 -11.39 11.39
CA ASN A 330 -5.59 -11.77 12.52
C ASN A 330 -5.98 -13.27 12.56
N LYS A 331 -5.51 -14.07 11.61
CA LYS A 331 -5.73 -15.53 11.55
C LYS A 331 -4.44 -16.34 11.75
N LEU A 332 -3.32 -15.66 11.95
CA LEU A 332 -2.05 -16.31 12.18
C LEU A 332 -1.91 -16.73 13.65
N ASN A 333 -1.34 -17.90 13.88
CA ASN A 333 -0.83 -18.24 15.21
C ASN A 333 0.44 -17.42 15.51
N LYS A 334 0.92 -17.50 16.75
CA LYS A 334 2.07 -16.72 17.20
C LYS A 334 3.33 -16.95 16.35
N ASN A 335 3.64 -18.19 15.98
CA ASN A 335 4.83 -18.52 15.20
C ASN A 335 4.75 -17.96 13.78
N SER A 336 3.64 -18.22 13.09
CA SER A 336 3.40 -17.68 11.75
C SER A 336 3.28 -16.16 11.73
N PHE A 337 2.74 -15.55 12.78
CA PHE A 337 2.73 -14.09 12.93
C PHE A 337 4.17 -13.56 13.06
N ASN A 338 5.01 -14.18 13.89
CA ASN A 338 6.42 -13.82 14.04
C ASN A 338 7.17 -13.94 12.69
N ALA A 339 7.02 -15.08 11.99
CA ALA A 339 7.64 -15.28 10.68
C ALA A 339 7.20 -14.19 9.67
N TYR A 340 5.90 -13.87 9.62
CA TYR A 340 5.35 -12.86 8.73
C TYR A 340 5.91 -11.46 9.03
N THR A 341 6.03 -11.08 10.30
CA THR A 341 6.59 -9.77 10.67
C THR A 341 8.06 -9.65 10.29
N HIS A 342 8.84 -10.74 10.41
CA HIS A 342 10.24 -10.78 9.97
C HIS A 342 10.33 -10.63 8.44
N MET A 343 9.49 -11.33 7.68
CA MET A 343 9.43 -11.17 6.22
C MET A 343 9.12 -9.73 5.82
N CYS A 344 8.11 -9.10 6.44
CA CYS A 344 7.77 -7.70 6.17
C CYS A 344 8.94 -6.75 6.45
N ALA A 345 9.63 -6.93 7.58
CA ALA A 345 10.75 -6.07 7.97
C ALA A 345 11.97 -6.25 7.05
N PHE A 346 12.28 -7.49 6.68
CA PHE A 346 13.37 -7.79 5.75
C PHE A 346 13.10 -7.17 4.37
N ILE A 347 11.90 -7.36 3.83
CA ILE A 347 11.49 -6.77 2.54
C ILE A 347 11.48 -5.24 2.58
N LEU A 348 11.07 -4.62 3.70
CA LEU A 348 11.15 -3.18 3.88
C LEU A 348 12.60 -2.68 3.80
N ALA A 349 13.53 -3.39 4.43
CA ALA A 349 14.95 -3.05 4.37
C ALA A 349 15.51 -3.14 2.93
N VAL A 350 15.14 -4.20 2.20
CA VAL A 350 15.51 -4.36 0.78
C VAL A 350 14.97 -3.21 -0.07
N ALA A 351 13.71 -2.82 0.15
CA ALA A 351 13.08 -1.69 -0.55
C ALA A 351 13.80 -0.37 -0.26
N HIS A 352 14.13 -0.06 1.00
CA HIS A 352 14.89 1.12 1.36
C HIS A 352 16.28 1.13 0.70
N PHE A 353 16.90 -0.04 0.57
CA PHE A 353 18.25 -0.17 0.02
C PHE A 353 18.33 0.06 -1.50
N GLN A 354 17.21 0.27 -2.18
CA GLN A 354 17.19 0.77 -3.56
C GLN A 354 17.62 2.25 -3.65
N SER A 355 17.64 2.97 -2.53
CA SER A 355 18.13 4.35 -2.46
C SER A 355 19.66 4.41 -2.27
N PRO A 356 20.37 5.29 -2.98
CA PRO A 356 21.83 5.38 -2.86
C PRO A 356 22.33 5.69 -1.45
N THR A 357 21.58 6.47 -0.70
CA THR A 357 21.87 6.87 0.70
C THR A 357 21.67 5.75 1.72
N ALA A 358 21.08 4.63 1.34
CA ALA A 358 20.79 3.53 2.28
C ALA A 358 22.03 2.87 2.88
N ALA A 359 23.20 2.97 2.24
CA ALA A 359 24.47 2.54 2.83
C ALA A 359 24.77 3.28 4.15
N MET A 360 24.31 4.52 4.30
CA MET A 360 24.44 5.28 5.56
C MET A 360 23.62 4.63 6.69
N ILE A 361 22.45 4.01 6.36
CA ILE A 361 21.65 3.25 7.33
C ILE A 361 22.48 2.09 7.88
N TYR A 362 23.23 1.38 7.01
CA TYR A 362 24.08 0.28 7.44
C TYR A 362 25.12 0.73 8.47
N GLY A 363 25.85 1.82 8.21
CA GLY A 363 26.80 2.42 9.16
C GLY A 363 26.12 2.84 10.47
N TYR A 364 24.99 3.55 10.39
CA TYR A 364 24.24 4.00 11.56
C TYR A 364 23.77 2.84 12.46
N ILE A 365 23.31 1.74 11.87
CA ILE A 365 22.84 0.56 12.59
C ILE A 365 24.03 -0.22 13.20
N ALA A 366 25.15 -0.32 12.49
CA ALA A 366 26.33 -1.06 12.94
C ALA A 366 26.91 -0.49 14.25
N GLU A 367 26.91 0.84 14.38
CA GLU A 367 27.41 1.55 15.55
C GLU A 367 26.49 1.47 16.80
N SER A 368 25.23 1.10 16.62
CA SER A 368 24.24 1.15 17.70
C SER A 368 24.01 -0.22 18.37
N LYS A 369 24.69 -0.45 19.50
CA LYS A 369 24.47 -1.65 20.35
C LYS A 369 23.07 -1.74 20.94
N LYS A 370 22.34 -0.62 21.02
CA LYS A 370 20.98 -0.54 21.65
C LYS A 370 19.86 -0.42 20.63
N PHE A 371 20.15 -0.54 19.36
CA PHE A 371 19.21 -0.30 18.26
C PHE A 371 17.89 -1.09 18.43
N ASP A 372 17.98 -2.43 18.56
CA ASP A 372 16.79 -3.29 18.67
C ASP A 372 15.94 -2.93 19.89
N LYS A 373 16.58 -2.62 21.02
CA LYS A 373 15.90 -2.24 22.24
C LYS A 373 15.20 -0.88 22.07
N HIS A 374 15.88 0.09 21.51
CA HIS A 374 15.33 1.44 21.29
C HIS A 374 14.06 1.41 20.46
N PHE A 375 14.08 0.79 19.27
CA PHE A 375 12.92 0.71 18.41
C PHE A 375 11.78 -0.13 19.01
N THR A 376 12.09 -1.20 19.73
CA THR A 376 11.09 -2.01 20.44
C THR A 376 10.40 -1.21 21.56
N ASP A 377 11.15 -0.52 22.39
CA ASP A 377 10.62 0.27 23.48
C ASP A 377 9.83 1.48 22.95
N TRP A 378 10.33 2.14 21.89
CA TRP A 378 9.63 3.24 21.23
C TRP A 378 8.26 2.77 20.68
N ALA A 379 8.20 1.65 19.94
CA ALA A 379 6.96 1.14 19.38
C ALA A 379 5.94 0.77 20.47
N THR A 380 6.40 0.21 21.58
CA THR A 380 5.56 -0.11 22.74
C THR A 380 5.03 1.16 23.40
N ALA A 381 5.84 2.21 23.52
CA ALA A 381 5.42 3.50 24.08
C ALA A 381 4.42 4.20 23.16
N TYR A 382 4.71 4.27 21.84
CA TYR A 382 3.84 4.93 20.87
C TYR A 382 2.50 4.21 20.69
N SER A 383 2.45 2.88 20.84
CA SER A 383 1.17 2.15 20.81
C SER A 383 0.21 2.61 21.90
N LYS A 384 0.72 2.98 23.09
CA LYS A 384 -0.10 3.57 24.17
C LYS A 384 -0.69 4.92 23.78
N GLN A 385 0.07 5.74 23.04
CA GLN A 385 -0.45 7.00 22.48
C GLN A 385 -1.57 6.72 21.47
N VAL A 386 -1.39 5.75 20.57
CA VAL A 386 -2.43 5.35 19.62
C VAL A 386 -3.72 4.89 20.30
N HIS A 387 -3.62 4.19 21.44
CA HIS A 387 -4.81 3.83 22.23
C HIS A 387 -5.53 5.04 22.81
N LYS A 388 -4.80 6.05 23.32
CA LYS A 388 -5.38 7.32 23.80
C LYS A 388 -6.07 8.07 22.66
N ASP A 389 -5.41 8.21 21.52
CA ASP A 389 -5.95 8.90 20.35
C ASP A 389 -7.22 8.20 19.83
N TYR A 390 -7.23 6.86 19.84
CA TYR A 390 -8.41 6.08 19.46
C TYR A 390 -9.58 6.31 20.42
N ALA A 391 -9.32 6.40 21.73
CA ALA A 391 -10.34 6.71 22.74
C ALA A 391 -10.91 8.12 22.51
N THR A 392 -10.05 9.10 22.28
CA THR A 392 -10.44 10.49 21.95
C THR A 392 -11.30 10.54 20.69
N PHE A 393 -10.87 9.86 19.63
CA PHE A 393 -11.63 9.76 18.36
C PHE A 393 -13.02 9.14 18.58
N LYS A 394 -13.11 8.08 19.37
CA LYS A 394 -14.42 7.46 19.71
C LYS A 394 -15.33 8.42 20.45
N ASN A 395 -14.81 9.17 21.40
CA ASN A 395 -15.57 10.14 22.18
C ASN A 395 -16.06 11.30 21.29
N TYR A 396 -15.19 11.81 20.42
CA TYR A 396 -15.55 12.84 19.43
C TYR A 396 -16.72 12.40 18.54
N LEU A 397 -16.70 11.18 18.01
CA LEU A 397 -17.79 10.68 17.17
C LEU A 397 -19.09 10.42 17.94
N LYS A 398 -19.01 10.10 19.25
CA LYS A 398 -20.19 9.95 20.11
C LYS A 398 -20.84 11.28 20.48
N SER A 399 -20.06 12.36 20.58
CA SER A 399 -20.59 13.71 20.89
C SER A 399 -21.42 14.33 19.77
N GLY A 400 -21.51 13.67 18.62
CA GLY A 400 -22.42 14.10 17.53
C GLY A 400 -21.95 15.31 16.72
N VAL A 401 -20.70 15.77 16.89
CA VAL A 401 -20.14 16.93 16.19
C VAL A 401 -20.08 16.76 14.67
N ASP A 402 -20.12 15.53 14.16
CA ASP A 402 -20.16 15.22 12.71
C ASP A 402 -21.59 15.23 12.11
N LYS A 403 -22.60 15.69 12.85
CA LYS A 403 -24.00 15.70 12.36
C LYS A 403 -24.42 17.02 11.70
N ASN A 404 -23.49 17.99 11.59
CA ASN A 404 -23.70 19.27 10.90
C ASN A 404 -22.96 19.33 9.57
#